data_f79f89cf8887f026cad6a76a7e4976c6
#
_entry.id   f79f89cf8887f026cad6a76a7e4976c6
#
_cell.length_a   1.000
_cell.length_b   1.000
_cell.length_c   1.000
_cell.angle_alpha   90.00
_cell.angle_beta   90.00
_cell.angle_gamma   90.00
#
_symmetry.space_group_name_H-M   'P 1'
#
loop_
_entity.id
_entity.type
_entity.pdbx_description
1 polymer ?
#
loop_
_entity_poly.entity_id
_entity_poly.type
_entity_poly.pdbx_seq_one_letter_code
_entity_poly.pdbx_strand_id
1 'polypeptide(L)'
;MRLYVDETLRHLEDTARLPKRLGRETQEEIRKAAQAQMLHGTIVLKTNRMDFGGQDAYRTFKTREDVEQLFDTYKVEEDFGTTAMHGEATLEACLFLNHISILMAYRVYAKLRDHDALSKYAVVKTLQNLLWDIRATNAGGKWELEPVPKAARMAVESMGLEIPTTVE
;
A
#
# COMPACT_ATOMS: atom_id res chain seq x y z
N MET A 1 15.68 -14.68 -17.86
CA MET A 1 15.46 -13.23 -17.82
C MET A 1 14.27 -12.92 -18.71
N ARG A 2 13.24 -12.30 -18.18
CA ARG A 2 12.07 -11.87 -18.97
C ARG A 2 11.96 -10.35 -18.88
N LEU A 3 11.68 -9.71 -20.00
CA LEU A 3 11.51 -8.27 -20.09
C LEU A 3 10.03 -7.95 -20.01
N TYR A 4 9.66 -7.00 -19.14
CA TYR A 4 8.32 -6.49 -19.02
C TYR A 4 8.31 -5.00 -19.35
N VAL A 5 7.27 -4.55 -20.03
CA VAL A 5 7.04 -3.14 -20.31
C VAL A 5 5.82 -2.71 -19.50
N ASP A 6 6.03 -1.75 -18.61
CA ASP A 6 4.99 -1.08 -17.86
C ASP A 6 4.58 0.18 -18.62
N GLU A 7 3.41 0.16 -19.25
CA GLU A 7 2.92 1.28 -20.08
C GLU A 7 2.70 2.56 -19.26
N THR A 8 2.32 2.44 -17.98
CA THR A 8 2.15 3.58 -17.09
C THR A 8 3.48 4.23 -16.76
N LEU A 9 4.48 3.42 -16.39
CA LEU A 9 5.84 3.88 -16.14
C LEU A 9 6.45 4.49 -17.40
N ARG A 10 6.23 3.87 -18.56
CA ARG A 10 6.68 4.38 -19.86
C ARG A 10 6.13 5.77 -20.14
N HIS A 11 4.83 5.97 -19.93
CA HIS A 11 4.19 7.27 -20.12
C HIS A 11 4.75 8.34 -19.16
N LEU A 12 4.99 8.00 -17.90
CA LEU A 12 5.59 8.90 -16.91
C LEU A 12 7.04 9.29 -17.30
N GLU A 13 7.85 8.33 -17.74
CA GLU A 13 9.23 8.57 -18.15
C GLU A 13 9.30 9.38 -19.46
N ASP A 14 8.40 9.15 -20.41
CA ASP A 14 8.27 9.93 -21.63
C ASP A 14 7.89 11.38 -21.33
N THR A 15 6.87 11.60 -20.47
CA THR A 15 6.42 12.95 -20.11
C THR A 15 7.44 13.74 -19.28
N ALA A 16 8.17 13.07 -18.39
CA ALA A 16 9.17 13.74 -17.54
C ALA A 16 10.37 14.29 -18.35
N ARG A 17 10.65 13.75 -19.54
CA ARG A 17 11.76 14.16 -20.38
C ARG A 17 11.40 15.17 -21.48
N LEU A 18 10.13 15.22 -21.89
CA LEU A 18 9.65 16.12 -22.94
C LEU A 18 9.97 17.62 -22.73
N PRO A 19 9.82 18.19 -21.51
CA PRO A 19 10.04 19.62 -21.30
C PRO A 19 11.51 20.05 -21.33
N LYS A 20 12.46 19.15 -21.21
CA LYS A 20 13.91 19.45 -21.13
C LYS A 20 14.62 19.52 -22.48
N ARG A 21 13.91 19.22 -23.58
CA ARG A 21 14.46 19.13 -24.92
C ARG A 21 14.02 20.32 -25.79
N LEU A 22 14.53 21.48 -25.53
CA LEU A 22 14.37 22.64 -26.42
C LEU A 22 15.73 23.10 -26.95
N GLY A 23 16.17 22.47 -28.07
CA GLY A 23 16.73 23.25 -29.15
C GLY A 23 18.25 23.43 -29.24
N ARG A 24 19.14 22.59 -28.65
CA ARG A 24 20.58 22.60 -28.92
C ARG A 24 21.24 21.22 -28.71
N GLU A 25 20.61 20.16 -29.10
CA GLU A 25 21.18 18.80 -28.91
C GLU A 25 22.02 18.38 -30.12
N THR A 26 23.19 17.81 -29.86
CA THR A 26 24.00 17.16 -30.88
C THR A 26 23.36 15.87 -31.39
N GLN A 27 23.68 15.43 -32.61
CA GLN A 27 23.14 14.19 -33.17
C GLN A 27 23.39 12.97 -32.26
N GLU A 28 24.51 12.98 -31.53
CA GLU A 28 24.86 11.89 -30.60
C GLU A 28 23.96 11.87 -29.36
N GLU A 29 23.59 13.04 -28.83
CA GLU A 29 22.65 13.17 -27.73
C GLU A 29 21.23 12.74 -28.14
N ILE A 30 20.81 13.09 -29.34
CA ILE A 30 19.52 12.64 -29.91
C ILE A 30 19.48 11.11 -30.03
N ARG A 31 20.58 10.49 -30.50
CA ARG A 31 20.67 9.04 -30.64
C ARG A 31 20.68 8.33 -29.30
N LYS A 32 21.41 8.82 -28.30
CA LYS A 32 21.41 8.30 -26.92
C LYS A 32 20.04 8.42 -26.28
N ALA A 33 19.38 9.52 -26.53
CA ALA A 33 18.04 9.76 -26.04
C ALA A 33 16.99 8.83 -26.68
N ALA A 34 17.08 8.58 -27.98
CA ALA A 34 16.20 7.63 -28.66
C ALA A 34 16.43 6.19 -28.17
N GLN A 35 17.69 5.79 -27.92
CA GLN A 35 18.00 4.50 -27.32
C GLN A 35 17.47 4.37 -25.89
N ALA A 36 17.57 5.42 -25.07
CA ALA A 36 16.99 5.44 -23.73
C ALA A 36 15.46 5.34 -23.76
N GLN A 37 14.81 6.01 -24.72
CA GLN A 37 13.36 5.95 -24.88
C GLN A 37 12.85 4.55 -25.23
N MET A 38 13.63 3.75 -25.96
CA MET A 38 13.27 2.35 -26.22
C MET A 38 13.23 1.48 -24.95
N LEU A 39 13.92 1.91 -23.88
CA LEU A 39 13.98 1.21 -22.60
C LEU A 39 12.98 1.76 -21.57
N HIS A 40 12.26 2.85 -21.89
CA HIS A 40 11.25 3.41 -20.98
C HIS A 40 10.16 2.37 -20.67
N GLY A 41 9.74 2.32 -19.42
CA GLY A 41 8.77 1.34 -18.94
C GLY A 41 9.32 -0.08 -18.80
N THR A 42 10.62 -0.29 -19.07
CA THR A 42 11.22 -1.62 -19.00
C THR A 42 11.69 -1.93 -17.57
N ILE A 43 11.22 -3.03 -17.02
CA ILE A 43 11.62 -3.52 -15.70
C ILE A 43 12.33 -4.86 -15.84
N VAL A 44 13.53 -4.97 -15.25
CA VAL A 44 14.30 -6.21 -15.20
C VAL A 44 14.19 -6.81 -13.81
N LEU A 45 13.51 -7.93 -13.69
CA LEU A 45 13.34 -8.65 -12.44
C LEU A 45 14.24 -9.89 -12.42
N LYS A 46 14.94 -10.09 -11.29
CA LYS A 46 15.74 -11.29 -11.03
C LYS A 46 15.17 -11.98 -9.81
N THR A 47 14.85 -13.26 -9.93
CA THR A 47 14.35 -14.10 -8.84
C THR A 47 15.11 -15.41 -8.77
N ASN A 48 15.24 -15.97 -7.59
CA ASN A 48 15.72 -17.34 -7.32
C ASN A 48 14.58 -18.35 -7.28
N ARG A 49 13.32 -17.89 -7.38
CA ARG A 49 12.13 -18.74 -7.42
C ARG A 49 11.93 -19.24 -8.86
N MET A 50 12.19 -20.53 -9.06
CA MET A 50 12.06 -21.20 -10.36
C MET A 50 10.60 -21.52 -10.72
N ASP A 51 9.74 -21.60 -9.74
CA ASP A 51 8.29 -21.80 -9.83
C ASP A 51 7.54 -20.51 -10.28
N PHE A 52 8.17 -19.33 -10.20
CA PHE A 52 7.55 -18.07 -10.60
C PHE A 52 7.53 -17.92 -12.12
N GLY A 53 6.32 -17.78 -12.66
CA GLY A 53 6.11 -17.20 -13.98
C GLY A 53 6.55 -15.74 -14.00
N GLY A 54 6.79 -15.23 -15.20
CA GLY A 54 7.18 -13.81 -15.29
C GLY A 54 6.10 -12.85 -14.80
N GLN A 55 4.84 -13.20 -15.01
CA GLN A 55 3.70 -12.41 -14.55
C GLN A 55 3.59 -12.41 -13.01
N ASP A 56 3.88 -13.55 -12.38
CA ASP A 56 3.87 -13.66 -10.92
C ASP A 56 5.01 -12.88 -10.28
N ALA A 57 6.21 -12.90 -10.90
CA ALA A 57 7.32 -12.08 -10.46
C ALA A 57 7.00 -10.59 -10.55
N TYR A 58 6.34 -10.16 -11.64
CA TYR A 58 5.92 -8.77 -11.81
C TYR A 58 4.85 -8.37 -10.80
N ARG A 59 3.81 -9.20 -10.58
CA ARG A 59 2.78 -8.95 -9.57
C ARG A 59 3.37 -8.83 -8.17
N THR A 60 4.29 -9.74 -7.81
CA THR A 60 4.98 -9.71 -6.52
C THR A 60 5.83 -8.43 -6.37
N PHE A 61 6.49 -8.00 -7.43
CA PHE A 61 7.24 -6.73 -7.43
C PHE A 61 6.30 -5.53 -7.21
N LYS A 62 5.15 -5.51 -7.89
CA LYS A 62 4.15 -4.43 -7.71
C LYS A 62 3.55 -4.38 -6.30
N THR A 63 3.41 -5.52 -5.62
CA THR A 63 2.97 -5.56 -4.23
C THR A 63 3.89 -4.75 -3.29
N ARG A 64 5.18 -4.63 -3.62
CA ARG A 64 6.12 -3.77 -2.89
C ARG A 64 5.74 -2.28 -3.01
N GLU A 65 5.36 -1.82 -4.19
CA GLU A 65 4.90 -0.43 -4.39
C GLU A 65 3.65 -0.13 -3.54
N ASP A 66 2.73 -1.08 -3.46
CA ASP A 66 1.53 -0.97 -2.62
C ASP A 66 1.90 -0.78 -1.14
N VAL A 67 2.90 -1.52 -0.67
CA VAL A 67 3.41 -1.40 0.71
C VAL A 67 4.11 -0.06 0.93
N GLU A 68 4.92 0.40 -0.02
CA GLU A 68 5.59 1.70 0.05
C GLU A 68 4.57 2.86 0.10
N GLN A 69 3.53 2.83 -0.73
CA GLN A 69 2.45 3.82 -0.70
C GLN A 69 1.70 3.82 0.64
N LEU A 70 1.46 2.63 1.20
CA LEU A 70 0.85 2.51 2.51
C LEU A 70 1.72 3.14 3.60
N PHE A 71 3.03 2.89 3.58
CA PHE A 71 3.99 3.50 4.50
C PHE A 71 4.03 5.03 4.38
N ASP A 72 4.01 5.55 3.16
CA ASP A 72 4.03 7.00 2.93
C ASP A 72 2.73 7.65 3.43
N THR A 73 1.59 7.03 3.21
CA THR A 73 0.30 7.49 3.75
C THR A 73 0.34 7.52 5.28
N TYR A 74 0.89 6.49 5.91
CA TYR A 74 1.04 6.42 7.36
C TYR A 74 1.96 7.51 7.93
N LYS A 75 3.08 7.78 7.27
CA LYS A 75 4.00 8.86 7.69
C LYS A 75 3.35 10.24 7.66
N VAL A 76 2.51 10.48 6.67
CA VAL A 76 1.85 11.79 6.48
C VAL A 76 0.66 11.96 7.43
N GLU A 77 -0.16 10.93 7.61
CA GLU A 77 -1.37 11.03 8.43
C GLU A 77 -1.12 10.92 9.94
N GLU A 78 -0.09 10.19 10.36
CA GLU A 78 0.20 9.91 11.78
C GLU A 78 1.37 10.73 12.36
N ASP A 79 1.97 11.65 11.56
CA ASP A 79 3.11 12.50 11.98
C ASP A 79 4.29 11.72 12.58
N PHE A 80 4.53 10.50 12.11
CA PHE A 80 5.61 9.62 12.57
C PHE A 80 7.03 10.16 12.26
N GLY A 81 7.13 11.36 11.71
CA GLY A 81 8.39 11.91 11.18
C GLY A 81 9.42 12.33 12.23
N THR A 82 9.01 12.63 13.46
CA THR A 82 9.91 13.07 14.53
C THR A 82 9.45 12.54 15.88
N THR A 83 9.89 11.35 16.21
CA THR A 83 9.73 10.84 17.58
C THR A 83 10.70 11.56 18.51
N ALA A 84 10.24 12.61 19.18
CA ALA A 84 10.93 13.20 20.33
C ALA A 84 10.86 12.23 21.52
N MET A 85 11.32 10.99 21.34
CA MET A 85 11.29 9.97 22.39
C MET A 85 12.63 9.95 23.13
N HIS A 86 12.55 10.23 24.42
CA HIS A 86 13.69 10.24 25.31
C HIS A 86 13.80 8.87 26.03
N GLY A 87 14.31 7.85 25.34
CA GLY A 87 14.58 6.55 25.94
C GLY A 87 14.49 5.39 24.96
N GLU A 88 15.47 4.49 25.02
CA GLU A 88 15.58 3.34 24.13
C GLU A 88 14.37 2.39 24.22
N ALA A 89 13.94 2.06 25.44
CA ALA A 89 12.78 1.20 25.67
C ALA A 89 11.47 1.81 25.14
N THR A 90 11.30 3.14 25.24
CA THR A 90 10.15 3.85 24.71
C THR A 90 10.17 3.84 23.17
N LEU A 91 11.35 4.01 22.58
CA LEU A 91 11.54 3.93 21.12
C LEU A 91 11.20 2.52 20.60
N GLU A 92 11.72 1.47 21.25
CA GLU A 92 11.41 0.08 20.88
C GLU A 92 9.92 -0.22 20.96
N ALA A 93 9.26 0.18 22.05
CA ALA A 93 7.82 0.00 22.20
C ALA A 93 7.02 0.73 21.11
N CYS A 94 7.42 1.96 20.77
CA CYS A 94 6.79 2.72 19.71
C CYS A 94 6.98 2.07 18.34
N LEU A 95 8.19 1.64 18.02
CA LEU A 95 8.49 0.93 16.77
C LEU A 95 7.69 -0.37 16.65
N PHE A 96 7.54 -1.09 17.76
CA PHE A 96 6.73 -2.30 17.80
C PHE A 96 5.25 -2.01 17.55
N LEU A 97 4.67 -1.00 18.21
CA LEU A 97 3.27 -0.62 18.00
C LEU A 97 3.04 -0.13 16.56
N ASN A 98 3.96 0.66 16.02
CA ASN A 98 3.90 1.11 14.64
C ASN A 98 3.93 -0.07 13.67
N HIS A 99 4.78 -1.06 13.93
CA HIS A 99 4.82 -2.28 13.11
C HIS A 99 3.47 -3.01 13.11
N ILE A 100 2.85 -3.19 14.29
CA ILE A 100 1.53 -3.80 14.41
C ILE A 100 0.47 -2.98 13.65
N SER A 101 0.48 -1.66 13.80
CA SER A 101 -0.47 -0.76 13.09
C SER A 101 -0.35 -0.89 11.57
N ILE A 102 0.87 -0.94 11.04
CA ILE A 102 1.13 -1.14 9.62
C ILE A 102 0.63 -2.50 9.14
N LEU A 103 0.87 -3.57 9.91
CA LEU A 103 0.35 -4.90 9.58
C LEU A 103 -1.19 -4.92 9.52
N MET A 104 -1.85 -4.25 10.45
CA MET A 104 -3.31 -4.14 10.44
C MET A 104 -3.81 -3.35 9.23
N ALA A 105 -3.20 -2.22 8.93
CA ALA A 105 -3.54 -1.43 7.74
C ALA A 105 -3.30 -2.19 6.44
N TYR A 106 -2.21 -2.94 6.35
CA TYR A 106 -1.95 -3.80 5.18
C TYR A 106 -3.03 -4.87 5.01
N ARG A 107 -3.53 -5.45 6.10
CA ARG A 107 -4.65 -6.41 6.05
C ARG A 107 -5.93 -5.76 5.51
N VAL A 108 -6.25 -4.56 5.97
CA VAL A 108 -7.40 -3.78 5.47
C VAL A 108 -7.20 -3.44 3.99
N TYR A 109 -6.01 -2.95 3.61
CA TYR A 109 -5.66 -2.67 2.22
C TYR A 109 -5.86 -3.89 1.32
N ALA A 110 -5.30 -5.04 1.70
CA ALA A 110 -5.41 -6.27 0.92
C ALA A 110 -6.87 -6.69 0.71
N LYS A 111 -7.68 -6.60 1.77
CA LYS A 111 -9.12 -6.93 1.70
C LYS A 111 -9.89 -5.96 0.80
N LEU A 112 -9.64 -4.66 0.92
CA LEU A 112 -10.26 -3.64 0.06
C LEU A 112 -9.85 -3.81 -1.41
N ARG A 113 -8.59 -4.14 -1.67
CA ARG A 113 -8.07 -4.41 -3.02
C ARG A 113 -8.73 -5.64 -3.63
N ASP A 114 -8.77 -6.75 -2.89
CA ASP A 114 -9.29 -8.03 -3.37
C ASP A 114 -10.81 -7.97 -3.68
N HIS A 115 -11.50 -6.95 -3.17
CA HIS A 115 -12.93 -6.68 -3.40
C HIS A 115 -13.21 -5.39 -4.19
N ASP A 116 -12.21 -4.83 -4.89
CA ASP A 116 -12.32 -3.60 -5.70
C ASP A 116 -12.90 -2.38 -4.96
N ALA A 117 -12.68 -2.30 -3.64
CA ALA A 117 -13.24 -1.29 -2.76
C ALA A 117 -12.29 -0.14 -2.42
N LEU A 118 -11.04 -0.14 -2.93
CA LEU A 118 -10.03 0.90 -2.65
C LEU A 118 -10.45 2.29 -3.13
N SER A 119 -11.24 2.38 -4.21
CA SER A 119 -11.74 3.66 -4.71
C SER A 119 -12.77 4.31 -3.77
N LYS A 120 -13.41 3.52 -2.91
CA LYS A 120 -14.48 3.94 -2.00
C LYS A 120 -14.00 4.20 -0.58
N TYR A 121 -12.97 3.49 -0.12
CA TYR A 121 -12.53 3.49 1.25
C TYR A 121 -11.03 3.82 1.37
N ALA A 122 -10.70 4.88 2.10
CA ALA A 122 -9.32 5.16 2.49
C ALA A 122 -8.88 4.19 3.59
N VAL A 123 -7.75 3.51 3.40
CA VAL A 123 -7.30 2.38 4.24
C VAL A 123 -7.16 2.77 5.71
N VAL A 124 -6.38 3.82 6.01
CA VAL A 124 -6.09 4.26 7.38
C VAL A 124 -7.36 4.71 8.09
N LYS A 125 -8.17 5.55 7.42
CA LYS A 125 -9.43 6.03 7.98
C LYS A 125 -10.44 4.89 8.20
N THR A 126 -10.46 3.91 7.32
CA THR A 126 -11.31 2.71 7.49
C THR A 126 -10.86 1.92 8.71
N LEU A 127 -9.56 1.67 8.87
CA LEU A 127 -9.04 0.98 10.04
C LEU A 127 -9.37 1.73 11.34
N GLN A 128 -9.14 3.04 11.38
CA GLN A 128 -9.47 3.87 12.55
C GLN A 128 -10.95 3.79 12.89
N ASN A 129 -11.85 3.96 11.91
CA ASN A 129 -13.29 3.88 12.11
C ASN A 129 -13.71 2.50 12.63
N LEU A 130 -13.16 1.40 12.08
CA LEU A 130 -13.48 0.05 12.53
C LEU A 130 -13.05 -0.17 13.99
N LEU A 131 -11.87 0.33 14.40
CA LEU A 131 -11.40 0.24 15.78
C LEU A 131 -12.25 1.05 16.76
N TRP A 132 -12.85 2.16 16.31
CA TRP A 132 -13.74 2.98 17.14
C TRP A 132 -15.18 2.47 17.17
N ASP A 133 -15.69 1.95 16.07
CA ASP A 133 -17.10 1.64 15.87
C ASP A 133 -17.46 0.20 16.26
N ILE A 134 -16.48 -0.73 16.22
CA ILE A 134 -16.70 -2.12 16.61
C ILE A 134 -16.17 -2.32 18.02
N ARG A 135 -17.11 -2.37 18.97
CA ARG A 135 -16.81 -2.50 20.40
C ARG A 135 -17.51 -3.70 20.99
N ALA A 136 -16.86 -4.29 21.98
CA ALA A 136 -17.48 -5.34 22.81
C ALA A 136 -17.39 -4.94 24.29
N THR A 137 -18.44 -5.19 25.03
CA THR A 137 -18.50 -4.97 26.48
C THR A 137 -18.58 -6.29 27.21
N ASN A 138 -17.94 -6.36 28.37
CA ASN A 138 -18.06 -7.53 29.26
C ASN A 138 -19.19 -7.33 30.24
N ALA A 139 -20.28 -8.09 30.05
CA ALA A 139 -21.42 -8.10 30.94
C ALA A 139 -21.49 -9.46 31.68
N GLY A 140 -21.09 -9.45 32.97
CA GLY A 140 -21.16 -10.66 33.80
C GLY A 140 -20.29 -11.83 33.36
N GLY A 141 -19.09 -11.55 32.76
CA GLY A 141 -18.14 -12.56 32.27
C GLY A 141 -18.38 -13.02 30.84
N LYS A 142 -19.38 -12.47 30.16
CA LYS A 142 -19.62 -12.71 28.74
C LYS A 142 -19.30 -11.44 27.94
N TRP A 143 -18.62 -11.59 26.82
CA TRP A 143 -18.39 -10.51 25.90
C TRP A 143 -19.58 -10.39 24.95
N GLU A 144 -20.17 -9.21 24.90
CA GLU A 144 -21.28 -8.90 24.02
C GLU A 144 -20.86 -7.76 23.07
N LEU A 145 -21.15 -7.94 21.78
CA LEU A 145 -20.86 -6.93 20.78
C LEU A 145 -21.87 -5.79 20.87
N GLU A 146 -21.38 -4.56 20.93
CA GLU A 146 -22.26 -3.38 20.88
C GLU A 146 -22.90 -3.23 19.49
N PRO A 147 -24.03 -2.53 19.36
CA PRO A 147 -24.66 -2.26 18.08
C PRO A 147 -23.67 -1.56 17.12
N VAL A 148 -23.28 -2.25 16.06
CA VAL A 148 -22.33 -1.71 15.09
C VAL A 148 -23.02 -0.71 14.16
N PRO A 149 -22.46 0.51 13.97
CA PRO A 149 -22.98 1.51 13.05
C PRO A 149 -23.08 1.00 11.61
N LYS A 150 -24.08 1.49 10.87
CA LYS A 150 -24.30 1.07 9.47
C LYS A 150 -23.07 1.29 8.59
N ALA A 151 -22.35 2.40 8.78
CA ALA A 151 -21.15 2.71 7.99
C ALA A 151 -20.04 1.68 8.21
N ALA A 152 -19.77 1.29 9.45
CA ALA A 152 -18.79 0.26 9.79
C ALA A 152 -19.19 -1.11 9.23
N ARG A 153 -20.47 -1.47 9.32
CA ARG A 153 -21.00 -2.71 8.75
C ARG A 153 -20.81 -2.76 7.25
N MET A 154 -21.16 -1.69 6.53
CA MET A 154 -20.95 -1.61 5.08
C MET A 154 -19.45 -1.69 4.69
N ALA A 155 -18.55 -1.11 5.49
CA ALA A 155 -17.12 -1.23 5.24
C ALA A 155 -16.63 -2.67 5.42
N VAL A 156 -17.06 -3.37 6.48
CA VAL A 156 -16.72 -4.78 6.72
C VAL A 156 -17.27 -5.68 5.61
N GLU A 157 -18.51 -5.51 5.21
CA GLU A 157 -19.13 -6.24 4.10
C GLU A 157 -18.40 -6.02 2.78
N SER A 158 -17.95 -4.77 2.51
CA SER A 158 -17.19 -4.46 1.29
C SER A 158 -15.81 -5.09 1.24
N MET A 159 -15.29 -5.56 2.37
CA MET A 159 -14.05 -6.35 2.49
C MET A 159 -14.29 -7.87 2.42
N GLY A 160 -15.53 -8.31 2.19
CA GLY A 160 -15.91 -9.72 2.22
C GLY A 160 -15.78 -10.35 3.61
N LEU A 161 -15.94 -9.54 4.66
CA LEU A 161 -15.86 -9.99 6.05
C LEU A 161 -17.25 -9.94 6.69
N GLU A 162 -17.45 -10.78 7.69
CA GLU A 162 -18.66 -10.80 8.53
C GLU A 162 -18.31 -10.35 9.95
N ILE A 163 -19.21 -9.59 10.55
CA ILE A 163 -19.09 -9.21 11.96
C ILE A 163 -19.66 -10.37 12.80
N PRO A 164 -18.86 -10.95 13.71
CA PRO A 164 -19.35 -12.03 14.56
C PRO A 164 -20.49 -11.57 15.44
N THR A 165 -21.47 -12.42 15.69
CA THR A 165 -22.60 -12.13 16.58
C THR A 165 -22.27 -12.36 18.05
N THR A 166 -21.24 -13.14 18.32
CA THR A 166 -20.74 -13.47 19.67
C THR A 166 -19.22 -13.36 19.69
N VAL A 167 -18.67 -12.91 20.80
CA VAL A 167 -17.23 -12.86 21.04
C VAL A 167 -16.95 -13.87 22.15
N GLU A 168 -16.19 -14.94 21.78
CA GLU A 168 -15.73 -15.96 22.73
C GLU A 168 -14.52 -15.50 23.52
#